data_57389317a9fe88246e51c3e20e1b572e
#
_entry.id   57389317a9fe88246e51c3e20e1b572e
#
_cell.length_a   1.000
_cell.length_b   1.000
_cell.length_c   1.000
_cell.angle_alpha   90.00
_cell.angle_beta   90.00
_cell.angle_gamma   90.00
#
_symmetry.space_group_name_H-M   'P 1'
#
loop_
_entity.id
_entity.type
_entity.pdbx_description
1 polymer ?
#
loop_
_entity_poly.entity_id
_entity_poly.type
_entity_poly.pdbx_seq_one_letter_code
_entity_poly.pdbx_strand_id
1 'polypeptide(L)'
;MAGVVKGKRVELDEVHRLYRANSAEWEFFRQAYLGGREWEEASLLYKYLNESAPQLRERLRQTPLENHCKSVVHTYSGFMWRNPPKRSFGALEANKALLALDGNADKEGASLNEFMKSVALWASVFGCSWVVLDKPASRAVTKADELEGDIRPYLKLYFPVHVLNWKFEETGSGSFELVYLKVRERIDDGSADGWVYRIWSRERVEVWRVEGKGEPVLVRDEVNAVGMVPAVVHYNTKPLERGVAVSDLQDVARMQRSLYNDLSELGQMIRGSNHKTLVKNRGDDASTGAGGVIIMHEDTLPEKRPYLLQADAEALIGLLDAMEKKVEMINRMAHLTPVRSFRKVIVSAVAIETEFQILNTLLAEKAAQLEVTENQLFRIFCRWEGVDYATAEVVVTYPKRFELRDRKADLEFLDKALSVAERIGSATLRRELERQVARVVLERDDVLEVVEAELAGGG
;
A
#
# COMPACT_ATOMS: atom_id res chain seq x y z
N MET A 1 29.51 -11.44 -26.53
CA MET A 1 28.89 -12.71 -27.00
C MET A 1 27.95 -13.18 -25.91
N ALA A 2 26.65 -13.27 -26.21
CA ALA A 2 25.67 -13.81 -25.28
C ALA A 2 25.91 -15.31 -25.11
N GLY A 3 26.33 -15.76 -23.92
CA GLY A 3 26.61 -17.16 -23.61
C GLY A 3 25.38 -17.86 -23.04
N VAL A 4 24.94 -18.95 -23.68
CA VAL A 4 23.93 -19.87 -23.14
C VAL A 4 24.60 -20.76 -22.10
N VAL A 5 24.14 -20.77 -20.86
CA VAL A 5 24.68 -21.59 -19.77
C VAL A 5 23.65 -22.66 -19.39
N LYS A 6 23.98 -23.94 -19.68
CA LYS A 6 23.10 -25.08 -19.27
C LYS A 6 22.96 -25.15 -17.75
N GLY A 7 21.73 -25.33 -17.27
CA GLY A 7 21.41 -25.41 -15.84
C GLY A 7 21.10 -24.04 -15.18
N LYS A 8 21.42 -22.91 -15.81
CA LYS A 8 21.17 -21.56 -15.24
C LYS A 8 19.70 -21.28 -15.02
N ARG A 9 18.80 -21.85 -15.83
CA ARG A 9 17.35 -21.69 -15.66
C ARG A 9 16.87 -22.18 -14.30
N VAL A 10 17.35 -23.34 -13.84
CA VAL A 10 17.00 -23.89 -12.52
C VAL A 10 17.43 -22.93 -11.41
N GLU A 11 18.64 -22.37 -11.52
CA GLU A 11 19.15 -21.37 -10.57
C GLU A 11 18.36 -20.07 -10.60
N LEU A 12 17.94 -19.59 -11.79
CA LEU A 12 17.12 -18.40 -11.94
C LEU A 12 15.72 -18.59 -11.33
N ASP A 13 15.13 -19.77 -11.48
CA ASP A 13 13.80 -20.10 -10.96
C ASP A 13 13.81 -20.49 -9.48
N GLU A 14 14.98 -20.69 -8.87
CA GLU A 14 15.10 -20.94 -7.43
C GLU A 14 14.61 -19.71 -6.63
N VAL A 15 13.78 -19.96 -5.62
CA VAL A 15 13.19 -18.89 -4.79
C VAL A 15 13.51 -19.06 -3.32
N HIS A 16 13.58 -17.95 -2.60
CA HIS A 16 13.76 -17.94 -1.15
C HIS A 16 12.61 -18.67 -0.43
N ARG A 17 12.89 -19.32 0.71
CA ARG A 17 11.85 -20.03 1.48
C ARG A 17 10.67 -19.13 1.86
N LEU A 18 10.94 -17.87 2.26
CA LEU A 18 9.91 -16.91 2.64
C LEU A 18 9.10 -16.41 1.42
N TYR A 19 9.73 -16.29 0.24
CA TYR A 19 8.99 -16.02 -0.99
C TYR A 19 7.96 -17.11 -1.26
N ARG A 20 8.37 -18.38 -1.20
CA ARG A 20 7.47 -19.53 -1.43
C ARG A 20 6.33 -19.58 -0.43
N ALA A 21 6.58 -19.23 0.83
CA ALA A 21 5.58 -19.20 1.89
C ALA A 21 4.55 -18.07 1.73
N ASN A 22 4.95 -16.91 1.18
CA ASN A 22 4.12 -15.70 1.19
C ASN A 22 3.61 -15.29 -0.20
N SER A 23 4.12 -15.84 -1.29
CA SER A 23 3.80 -15.37 -2.65
C SER A 23 2.31 -15.41 -3.01
N ALA A 24 1.60 -16.44 -2.58
CA ALA A 24 0.16 -16.56 -2.80
C ALA A 24 -0.64 -15.50 -2.01
N GLU A 25 -0.19 -15.17 -0.79
CA GLU A 25 -0.83 -14.16 0.04
C GLU A 25 -0.56 -12.75 -0.49
N TRP A 26 0.66 -12.47 -0.93
CA TRP A 26 0.98 -11.21 -1.62
C TRP A 26 0.15 -11.01 -2.88
N GLU A 27 -0.05 -12.05 -3.67
CA GLU A 27 -0.91 -11.96 -4.86
C GLU A 27 -2.37 -11.68 -4.48
N PHE A 28 -2.88 -12.32 -3.43
CA PHE A 28 -4.21 -12.04 -2.90
C PHE A 28 -4.36 -10.58 -2.41
N PHE A 29 -3.35 -10.03 -1.70
CA PHE A 29 -3.37 -8.63 -1.28
C PHE A 29 -3.33 -7.66 -2.47
N ARG A 30 -2.54 -7.99 -3.50
CA ARG A 30 -2.50 -7.21 -4.74
C ARG A 30 -3.87 -7.14 -5.41
N GLN A 31 -4.52 -8.27 -5.55
CA GLN A 31 -5.86 -8.38 -6.13
C GLN A 31 -6.90 -7.63 -5.29
N ALA A 32 -6.85 -7.77 -3.96
CA ALA A 32 -7.74 -7.09 -3.04
C ALA A 32 -7.59 -5.56 -3.08
N TYR A 33 -6.35 -5.06 -3.22
CA TYR A 33 -6.07 -3.64 -3.35
C TYR A 33 -6.47 -3.08 -4.72
N LEU A 34 -6.08 -3.73 -5.80
CA LEU A 34 -6.37 -3.26 -7.17
C LEU A 34 -7.86 -3.30 -7.48
N GLY A 35 -8.56 -4.38 -7.08
CA GLY A 35 -9.96 -4.58 -7.45
C GLY A 35 -10.17 -4.76 -8.95
N GLY A 36 -11.38 -4.44 -9.44
CA GLY A 36 -11.72 -4.48 -10.85
C GLY A 36 -11.39 -5.83 -11.50
N ARG A 37 -10.79 -5.79 -12.70
CA ARG A 37 -10.44 -6.98 -13.50
C ARG A 37 -9.58 -7.99 -12.71
N GLU A 38 -8.61 -7.54 -11.95
CA GLU A 38 -7.72 -8.40 -11.16
C GLU A 38 -8.49 -9.21 -10.12
N TRP A 39 -9.49 -8.60 -9.49
CA TRP A 39 -10.36 -9.27 -8.53
C TRP A 39 -11.33 -10.25 -9.18
N GLU A 40 -11.90 -9.87 -10.33
CA GLU A 40 -12.82 -10.72 -11.09
C GLU A 40 -12.11 -11.98 -11.62
N GLU A 41 -10.91 -11.83 -12.20
CA GLU A 41 -10.09 -12.95 -12.70
C GLU A 41 -9.63 -13.89 -11.57
N ALA A 42 -9.43 -13.37 -10.36
CA ALA A 42 -9.09 -14.17 -9.19
C ALA A 42 -10.23 -15.11 -8.73
N SER A 43 -11.46 -14.88 -9.20
CA SER A 43 -12.64 -15.75 -8.95
C SER A 43 -12.85 -16.05 -7.45
N LEU A 44 -12.93 -15.01 -6.63
CA LEU A 44 -12.93 -15.10 -5.16
C LEU A 44 -14.31 -15.35 -4.54
N LEU A 45 -15.37 -15.54 -5.34
CA LEU A 45 -16.67 -15.98 -4.86
C LEU A 45 -16.64 -17.45 -4.46
N TYR A 46 -17.36 -17.78 -3.39
CA TYR A 46 -17.59 -19.17 -3.01
C TYR A 46 -18.56 -19.80 -3.99
N LYS A 47 -18.15 -20.91 -4.60
CA LYS A 47 -19.00 -21.67 -5.52
C LYS A 47 -20.05 -22.45 -4.77
N TYR A 48 -21.32 -22.40 -5.22
CA TYR A 48 -22.37 -23.24 -4.69
C TYR A 48 -22.20 -24.70 -5.15
N LEU A 49 -22.73 -25.63 -4.34
CA LEU A 49 -22.57 -27.07 -4.59
C LEU A 49 -23.05 -27.49 -5.99
N ASN A 50 -24.18 -26.97 -6.44
CA ASN A 50 -24.80 -27.31 -7.72
C ASN A 50 -24.67 -26.20 -8.77
N GLU A 51 -23.78 -25.24 -8.57
CA GLU A 51 -23.57 -24.14 -9.51
C GLU A 51 -22.69 -24.58 -10.68
N SER A 52 -23.18 -24.34 -11.89
CA SER A 52 -22.41 -24.59 -13.12
C SER A 52 -21.36 -23.47 -13.33
N ALA A 53 -20.31 -23.76 -14.12
CA ALA A 53 -19.29 -22.77 -14.44
C ALA A 53 -19.84 -21.50 -15.16
N PRO A 54 -20.83 -21.59 -16.07
CA PRO A 54 -21.49 -20.40 -16.62
C PRO A 54 -22.23 -19.55 -15.58
N GLN A 55 -22.95 -20.19 -14.64
CA GLN A 55 -23.66 -19.48 -13.57
C GLN A 55 -22.70 -18.75 -12.63
N LEU A 56 -21.60 -19.39 -12.25
CA LEU A 56 -20.56 -18.75 -11.44
C LEU A 56 -19.94 -17.54 -12.17
N ARG A 57 -19.64 -17.67 -13.45
CA ARG A 57 -19.11 -16.54 -14.25
C ARG A 57 -20.10 -15.38 -14.31
N GLU A 58 -21.40 -15.67 -14.49
CA GLU A 58 -22.40 -14.63 -14.51
C GLU A 58 -22.54 -13.96 -13.13
N ARG A 59 -22.48 -14.71 -12.04
CA ARG A 59 -22.50 -14.20 -10.67
C ARG A 59 -21.26 -13.33 -10.37
N LEU A 60 -20.07 -13.72 -10.82
CA LEU A 60 -18.85 -12.92 -10.72
C LEU A 60 -18.99 -11.57 -11.42
N ARG A 61 -19.55 -11.55 -12.63
CA ARG A 61 -19.76 -10.31 -13.42
C ARG A 61 -20.76 -9.36 -12.78
N GLN A 62 -21.75 -9.88 -12.07
CA GLN A 62 -22.86 -9.12 -11.50
C GLN A 62 -22.60 -8.65 -10.07
N THR A 63 -21.64 -9.27 -9.37
CA THR A 63 -21.35 -8.92 -7.97
C THR A 63 -20.41 -7.70 -7.92
N PRO A 64 -20.85 -6.56 -7.37
CA PRO A 64 -20.00 -5.40 -7.22
C PRO A 64 -18.95 -5.64 -6.11
N LEU A 65 -17.77 -5.05 -6.26
CA LEU A 65 -16.76 -4.99 -5.20
C LEU A 65 -16.80 -3.63 -4.52
N GLU A 66 -17.06 -3.60 -3.22
CA GLU A 66 -16.76 -2.45 -2.38
C GLU A 66 -15.31 -2.56 -1.88
N ASN A 67 -14.40 -1.76 -2.49
CA ASN A 67 -12.96 -1.91 -2.25
C ASN A 67 -12.51 -1.17 -0.98
N HIS A 68 -12.65 -1.82 0.16
CA HIS A 68 -12.17 -1.33 1.45
C HIS A 68 -10.65 -1.35 1.57
N CYS A 69 -9.97 -2.33 0.99
CA CYS A 69 -8.50 -2.43 1.01
C CYS A 69 -7.85 -1.20 0.39
N LYS A 70 -8.28 -0.82 -0.80
CA LYS A 70 -7.81 0.40 -1.47
C LYS A 70 -8.07 1.64 -0.62
N SER A 71 -9.26 1.73 -0.05
CA SER A 71 -9.68 2.84 0.77
C SER A 71 -8.84 2.97 2.05
N VAL A 72 -8.50 1.87 2.74
CA VAL A 72 -7.61 1.87 3.92
C VAL A 72 -6.23 2.39 3.57
N VAL A 73 -5.59 1.81 2.55
CA VAL A 73 -4.24 2.18 2.12
C VAL A 73 -4.16 3.65 1.70
N HIS A 74 -5.14 4.13 0.94
CA HIS A 74 -5.18 5.54 0.53
C HIS A 74 -5.40 6.50 1.70
N THR A 75 -6.18 6.09 2.71
CA THR A 75 -6.37 6.90 3.91
C THR A 75 -5.07 7.04 4.69
N TYR A 76 -4.33 5.96 4.93
CA TYR A 76 -3.02 6.03 5.59
C TYR A 76 -2.03 6.87 4.79
N SER A 77 -1.93 6.64 3.48
CA SER A 77 -1.07 7.42 2.60
C SER A 77 -1.44 8.90 2.63
N GLY A 78 -2.75 9.25 2.61
CA GLY A 78 -3.22 10.62 2.68
C GLY A 78 -2.80 11.34 3.96
N PHE A 79 -2.85 10.66 5.12
CA PHE A 79 -2.40 11.23 6.38
C PHE A 79 -0.87 11.37 6.43
N MET A 80 -0.13 10.34 6.05
CA MET A 80 1.34 10.34 6.12
C MET A 80 1.98 11.43 5.25
N TRP A 81 1.40 11.69 4.07
CA TRP A 81 1.96 12.63 3.10
C TRP A 81 1.27 14.00 3.10
N ARG A 82 0.49 14.30 4.13
CA ARG A 82 -0.06 15.63 4.34
C ARG A 82 1.02 16.68 4.60
N ASN A 83 2.04 16.28 5.37
CA ASN A 83 3.25 17.05 5.61
C ASN A 83 4.42 16.26 5.02
N PRO A 84 5.16 16.81 4.02
CA PRO A 84 6.29 16.12 3.43
C PRO A 84 7.45 16.00 4.43
N PRO A 85 8.35 14.99 4.25
CA PRO A 85 9.55 14.89 5.05
C PRO A 85 10.48 16.09 4.83
N LYS A 86 11.22 16.45 5.86
CA LYS A 86 12.30 17.46 5.77
C LYS A 86 13.59 16.75 5.44
N ARG A 87 14.32 17.28 4.45
CA ARG A 87 15.62 16.79 4.02
C ARG A 87 16.65 17.89 4.11
N SER A 88 17.78 17.60 4.72
CA SER A 88 19.00 18.39 4.63
C SER A 88 20.05 17.53 3.96
N PHE A 89 20.62 18.01 2.88
CA PHE A 89 21.58 17.24 2.10
C PHE A 89 23.04 17.58 2.46
N GLY A 90 23.25 18.50 3.41
CA GLY A 90 24.57 18.87 3.91
C GLY A 90 25.56 19.17 2.80
N ALA A 91 26.69 18.46 2.79
CA ALA A 91 27.74 18.65 1.76
C ALA A 91 27.29 18.30 0.32
N LEU A 92 26.13 17.62 0.16
CA LEU A 92 25.61 17.23 -1.15
C LEU A 92 24.56 18.20 -1.72
N GLU A 93 24.24 19.31 -1.05
CA GLU A 93 23.23 20.27 -1.54
C GLU A 93 23.52 20.81 -2.96
N ALA A 94 24.79 20.99 -3.31
CA ALA A 94 25.21 21.41 -4.66
C ALA A 94 25.45 20.23 -5.62
N ASN A 95 25.23 18.98 -5.21
CA ASN A 95 25.49 17.82 -6.06
C ASN A 95 24.39 17.69 -7.13
N LYS A 96 24.77 17.85 -8.40
CA LYS A 96 23.85 17.84 -9.53
C LYS A 96 23.11 16.51 -9.71
N ALA A 97 23.77 15.37 -9.40
CA ALA A 97 23.14 14.06 -9.48
C ALA A 97 22.06 13.90 -8.40
N LEU A 98 22.28 14.46 -7.19
CA LEU A 98 21.31 14.47 -6.12
C LEU A 98 20.12 15.37 -6.44
N LEU A 99 20.34 16.59 -6.93
CA LEU A 99 19.27 17.50 -7.34
C LEU A 99 18.41 16.88 -8.46
N ALA A 100 19.04 16.18 -9.39
CA ALA A 100 18.34 15.46 -10.43
C ALA A 100 17.57 14.23 -9.89
N LEU A 101 18.09 13.55 -8.87
CA LEU A 101 17.40 12.47 -8.17
C LEU A 101 16.17 12.98 -7.39
N ASP A 102 16.28 14.12 -6.72
CA ASP A 102 15.18 14.74 -5.99
C ASP A 102 14.02 15.14 -6.91
N GLY A 103 14.35 15.73 -8.08
CA GLY A 103 13.35 16.13 -9.07
C GLY A 103 12.76 15.01 -9.92
N ASN A 104 13.52 13.94 -10.17
CA ASN A 104 13.11 12.78 -10.98
C ASN A 104 13.84 11.52 -10.48
N ALA A 105 13.28 10.90 -9.47
CA ALA A 105 13.93 9.82 -8.73
C ALA A 105 14.07 8.53 -9.53
N ASP A 106 13.06 8.17 -10.32
CA ASP A 106 12.95 6.92 -11.08
C ASP A 106 13.34 7.02 -12.56
N LYS A 107 13.64 8.23 -13.04
CA LYS A 107 13.81 8.56 -14.47
C LYS A 107 12.53 8.48 -15.30
N GLU A 108 11.38 8.30 -14.66
CA GLU A 108 10.07 8.26 -15.28
C GLU A 108 9.24 9.52 -14.96
N GLY A 109 9.81 10.46 -14.19
CA GLY A 109 9.24 11.76 -13.87
C GLY A 109 8.74 11.91 -12.43
N ALA A 110 8.83 10.87 -11.59
CA ALA A 110 8.41 10.96 -10.20
C ALA A 110 9.48 11.71 -9.36
N SER A 111 9.08 12.73 -8.62
CA SER A 111 9.92 13.35 -7.60
C SER A 111 10.27 12.35 -6.49
N LEU A 112 11.32 12.61 -5.72
CA LEU A 112 11.69 11.75 -4.59
C LEU A 112 10.52 11.58 -3.59
N ASN A 113 9.73 12.64 -3.37
CA ASN A 113 8.53 12.56 -2.53
C ASN A 113 7.49 11.59 -3.09
N GLU A 114 7.16 11.68 -4.38
CA GLU A 114 6.18 10.79 -5.03
C GLU A 114 6.68 9.36 -5.07
N PHE A 115 7.98 9.17 -5.31
CA PHE A 115 8.59 7.86 -5.28
C PHE A 115 8.50 7.23 -3.88
N MET A 116 8.91 7.93 -2.82
CA MET A 116 8.85 7.43 -1.44
C MET A 116 7.40 7.22 -0.97
N LYS A 117 6.45 8.03 -1.45
CA LYS A 117 5.02 7.80 -1.25
C LYS A 117 4.57 6.46 -1.85
N SER A 118 5.05 6.14 -3.05
CA SER A 118 4.77 4.85 -3.69
C SER A 118 5.43 3.69 -2.94
N VAL A 119 6.64 3.86 -2.42
CA VAL A 119 7.32 2.89 -1.56
C VAL A 119 6.48 2.55 -0.33
N ALA A 120 5.99 3.55 0.39
CA ALA A 120 5.14 3.40 1.57
C ALA A 120 3.79 2.75 1.23
N LEU A 121 3.15 3.18 0.15
CA LEU A 121 1.86 2.66 -0.30
C LEU A 121 1.95 1.16 -0.58
N TRP A 122 2.93 0.73 -1.35
CA TRP A 122 3.08 -0.68 -1.68
C TRP A 122 3.59 -1.53 -0.51
N ALA A 123 4.35 -0.95 0.42
CA ALA A 123 4.66 -1.61 1.68
C ALA A 123 3.40 -1.83 2.55
N SER A 124 2.47 -0.89 2.56
CA SER A 124 1.15 -1.05 3.20
C SER A 124 0.38 -2.23 2.60
N VAL A 125 0.43 -2.42 1.26
CA VAL A 125 -0.23 -3.53 0.56
C VAL A 125 0.45 -4.87 0.84
N PHE A 126 1.78 -4.97 0.74
CA PHE A 126 2.51 -6.24 0.77
C PHE A 126 3.17 -6.55 2.12
N GLY A 127 3.23 -5.58 3.04
CA GLY A 127 4.03 -5.63 4.26
C GLY A 127 5.44 -5.07 4.09
N CYS A 128 6.02 -5.15 2.90
CA CYS A 128 7.30 -4.55 2.56
C CYS A 128 7.38 -4.20 1.08
N SER A 129 8.34 -3.34 0.74
CA SER A 129 8.73 -3.04 -0.64
C SER A 129 10.25 -2.96 -0.73
N TRP A 130 10.80 -3.15 -1.92
CA TRP A 130 12.24 -3.16 -2.16
C TRP A 130 12.63 -2.00 -3.05
N VAL A 131 13.61 -1.24 -2.64
CA VAL A 131 14.10 -0.10 -3.41
C VAL A 131 15.54 -0.38 -3.80
N VAL A 132 15.81 -0.37 -5.10
CA VAL A 132 17.16 -0.50 -5.65
C VAL A 132 17.59 0.86 -6.15
N LEU A 133 18.77 1.33 -5.72
CA LEU A 133 19.42 2.53 -6.22
C LEU A 133 20.51 2.08 -7.19
N ASP A 134 20.15 2.02 -8.47
CA ASP A 134 21.04 1.56 -9.55
C ASP A 134 21.58 2.76 -10.36
N LYS A 135 22.65 2.54 -11.09
CA LYS A 135 23.23 3.51 -12.03
C LYS A 135 23.44 2.81 -13.37
N PRO A 136 23.03 3.42 -14.49
CA PRO A 136 23.29 2.84 -15.80
C PRO A 136 24.78 2.61 -16.02
N ALA A 137 25.12 1.52 -16.73
CA ALA A 137 26.50 1.31 -17.16
C ALA A 137 26.98 2.50 -18.00
N SER A 138 28.13 3.05 -17.64
CA SER A 138 28.70 4.22 -18.30
C SER A 138 30.01 3.86 -19.03
N ARG A 139 30.16 4.41 -20.24
CA ARG A 139 31.42 4.49 -20.92
C ARG A 139 32.03 5.91 -20.86
N ALA A 140 31.38 6.79 -20.12
CA ALA A 140 31.82 8.17 -19.93
C ALA A 140 33.19 8.20 -19.22
N VAL A 141 34.05 9.08 -19.66
CA VAL A 141 35.40 9.22 -19.12
C VAL A 141 35.42 10.18 -17.92
N THR A 142 34.48 11.12 -17.89
CA THR A 142 34.37 12.15 -16.84
C THR A 142 32.98 12.21 -16.22
N LYS A 143 32.89 12.77 -14.99
CA LYS A 143 31.57 13.07 -14.37
C LYS A 143 30.74 14.07 -15.16
N ALA A 144 31.38 14.97 -15.94
CA ALA A 144 30.70 15.92 -16.80
C ALA A 144 29.99 15.19 -17.94
N ASP A 145 30.66 14.23 -18.60
CA ASP A 145 30.08 13.41 -19.66
C ASP A 145 28.89 12.53 -19.13
N GLU A 146 29.01 12.04 -17.89
CA GLU A 146 27.92 11.31 -17.24
C GLU A 146 26.67 12.19 -17.05
N LEU A 147 26.86 13.44 -16.62
CA LEU A 147 25.77 14.39 -16.42
C LEU A 147 25.11 14.82 -17.74
N GLU A 148 25.89 15.04 -18.78
CA GLU A 148 25.38 15.35 -20.12
C GLU A 148 24.59 14.19 -20.70
N GLY A 149 25.00 12.94 -20.42
CA GLY A 149 24.29 11.72 -20.81
C GLY A 149 23.15 11.30 -19.87
N ASP A 150 22.82 12.08 -18.85
CA ASP A 150 21.90 11.71 -17.74
C ASP A 150 22.25 10.35 -17.12
N ILE A 151 23.55 10.02 -17.03
CA ILE A 151 24.05 8.80 -16.40
C ILE A 151 24.25 9.07 -14.91
N ARG A 152 23.19 8.94 -14.14
CA ARG A 152 23.14 9.20 -12.71
C ARG A 152 22.48 8.08 -11.94
N PRO A 153 22.66 7.98 -10.63
CA PRO A 153 21.87 7.08 -9.80
C PRO A 153 20.38 7.37 -9.93
N TYR A 154 19.56 6.31 -9.93
CA TYR A 154 18.10 6.37 -9.97
C TYR A 154 17.50 5.28 -9.08
N LEU A 155 16.28 5.48 -8.63
CA LEU A 155 15.57 4.55 -7.78
C LEU A 155 14.64 3.66 -8.61
N LYS A 156 14.57 2.39 -8.25
CA LYS A 156 13.63 1.44 -8.81
C LYS A 156 12.90 0.71 -7.69
N LEU A 157 11.57 0.70 -7.77
CA LEU A 157 10.71 0.04 -6.81
C LEU A 157 10.39 -1.38 -7.28
N TYR A 158 10.62 -2.36 -6.40
CA TYR A 158 10.23 -3.74 -6.62
C TYR A 158 9.25 -4.20 -5.55
N PHE A 159 8.20 -4.86 -5.99
CA PHE A 159 7.24 -5.50 -5.10
C PHE A 159 7.77 -6.88 -4.68
N PRO A 160 7.40 -7.38 -3.49
CA PRO A 160 7.86 -8.70 -3.02
C PRO A 160 7.58 -9.84 -3.98
N VAL A 161 6.51 -9.79 -4.77
CA VAL A 161 6.17 -10.77 -5.81
C VAL A 161 7.19 -10.82 -6.96
N HIS A 162 8.02 -9.80 -7.10
CA HIS A 162 9.10 -9.75 -8.10
C HIS A 162 10.46 -10.09 -7.52
N VAL A 163 10.62 -10.10 -6.19
CA VAL A 163 11.88 -10.37 -5.50
C VAL A 163 11.95 -11.85 -5.15
N LEU A 164 12.63 -12.62 -5.98
CA LEU A 164 12.63 -14.08 -5.90
C LEU A 164 13.53 -14.63 -4.80
N ASN A 165 14.70 -14.01 -4.59
CA ASN A 165 15.66 -14.51 -3.62
C ASN A 165 16.52 -13.36 -3.05
N TRP A 166 16.90 -13.48 -1.77
CA TRP A 166 17.76 -12.53 -1.07
C TRP A 166 18.54 -13.22 0.04
N LYS A 167 19.68 -12.65 0.41
CA LYS A 167 20.51 -13.13 1.51
C LYS A 167 21.05 -11.97 2.31
N PHE A 168 20.88 -12.06 3.63
CA PHE A 168 21.53 -11.17 4.59
C PHE A 168 22.64 -11.93 5.29
N GLU A 169 23.77 -11.27 5.54
CA GLU A 169 24.90 -11.80 6.33
C GLU A 169 25.21 -10.86 7.47
N GLU A 170 25.62 -11.45 8.59
CA GLU A 170 26.08 -10.71 9.74
C GLU A 170 27.47 -10.14 9.46
N THR A 171 27.65 -8.86 9.74
CA THR A 171 28.95 -8.17 9.62
C THR A 171 29.75 -8.38 10.89
N GLY A 172 31.05 -8.09 10.86
CA GLY A 172 31.91 -8.16 12.03
C GLY A 172 31.51 -7.21 13.18
N SER A 173 30.60 -6.25 12.92
CA SER A 173 30.00 -5.36 13.92
C SER A 173 28.69 -5.89 14.52
N GLY A 174 28.22 -7.08 14.11
CA GLY A 174 26.95 -7.65 14.53
C GLY A 174 25.71 -7.09 13.82
N SER A 175 25.89 -6.17 12.87
CA SER A 175 24.81 -5.71 11.97
C SER A 175 24.60 -6.69 10.82
N PHE A 176 23.43 -6.62 10.16
CA PHE A 176 23.14 -7.47 9.01
C PHE A 176 23.12 -6.63 7.75
N GLU A 177 23.82 -7.11 6.74
CA GLU A 177 23.92 -6.49 5.41
C GLU A 177 23.32 -7.39 4.34
N LEU A 178 22.62 -6.80 3.37
CA LEU A 178 22.13 -7.51 2.20
C LEU A 178 23.31 -7.82 1.27
N VAL A 179 23.57 -9.10 1.03
CA VAL A 179 24.73 -9.55 0.22
C VAL A 179 24.34 -10.15 -1.12
N TYR A 180 23.07 -10.48 -1.28
CA TYR A 180 22.53 -11.05 -2.52
C TYR A 180 21.09 -10.61 -2.71
N LEU A 181 20.73 -10.23 -3.93
CA LEU A 181 19.36 -9.90 -4.34
C LEU A 181 19.10 -10.42 -5.75
N LYS A 182 18.02 -11.16 -5.94
CA LYS A 182 17.54 -11.62 -7.24
C LYS A 182 16.10 -11.16 -7.47
N VAL A 183 15.88 -10.40 -8.54
CA VAL A 183 14.56 -9.92 -8.95
C VAL A 183 14.21 -10.41 -10.34
N ARG A 184 12.92 -10.42 -10.64
CA ARG A 184 12.37 -10.79 -11.94
C ARG A 184 11.41 -9.73 -12.45
N GLU A 185 11.61 -9.29 -13.69
CA GLU A 185 10.80 -8.30 -14.39
C GLU A 185 10.21 -8.90 -15.66
N ARG A 186 9.01 -8.48 -16.07
CA ARG A 186 8.53 -8.83 -17.41
C ARG A 186 9.30 -8.04 -18.46
N ILE A 187 9.48 -8.66 -19.63
CA ILE A 187 10.00 -7.95 -20.80
C ILE A 187 8.88 -7.07 -21.34
N ASP A 188 9.14 -5.76 -21.44
CA ASP A 188 8.19 -4.75 -21.90
C ASP A 188 8.62 -4.21 -23.28
N ASP A 189 8.74 -5.09 -24.26
CA ASP A 189 9.09 -4.72 -25.65
C ASP A 189 7.97 -5.05 -26.65
N GLY A 190 6.75 -5.33 -26.15
CA GLY A 190 5.59 -5.71 -26.98
C GLY A 190 5.74 -7.08 -27.66
N SER A 191 6.83 -7.77 -27.48
CA SER A 191 7.07 -9.12 -27.96
C SER A 191 6.70 -10.16 -26.91
N ALA A 192 6.88 -11.43 -27.22
CA ALA A 192 6.46 -12.60 -26.46
C ALA A 192 6.66 -12.57 -24.94
N ASP A 193 5.94 -13.44 -24.23
CA ASP A 193 6.12 -13.76 -22.81
C ASP A 193 7.59 -14.03 -22.47
N GLY A 194 8.23 -13.09 -21.78
CA GLY A 194 9.61 -13.22 -21.38
C GLY A 194 9.90 -12.53 -20.05
N TRP A 195 11.04 -12.90 -19.48
CA TRP A 195 11.48 -12.41 -18.19
C TRP A 195 12.91 -11.91 -18.23
N VAL A 196 13.17 -10.80 -17.53
CA VAL A 196 14.51 -10.31 -17.20
C VAL A 196 14.77 -10.60 -15.72
N TYR A 197 15.86 -11.31 -15.45
CA TYR A 197 16.35 -11.52 -14.09
C TYR A 197 17.54 -10.61 -13.87
N ARG A 198 17.50 -9.87 -12.77
CA ARG A 198 18.63 -9.06 -12.31
C ARG A 198 19.13 -9.61 -10.99
N ILE A 199 20.42 -9.80 -10.90
CA ILE A 199 21.10 -10.36 -9.73
C ILE A 199 22.19 -9.40 -9.31
N TRP A 200 22.13 -8.97 -8.07
CA TRP A 200 23.17 -8.17 -7.44
C TRP A 200 23.83 -8.99 -6.33
N SER A 201 25.14 -9.01 -6.36
CA SER A 201 26.00 -9.45 -5.25
C SER A 201 26.94 -8.30 -4.86
N ARG A 202 27.76 -8.49 -3.83
CA ARG A 202 28.81 -7.50 -3.50
C ARG A 202 29.79 -7.29 -4.65
N GLU A 203 30.05 -8.32 -5.45
CA GLU A 203 31.11 -8.36 -6.45
C GLU A 203 30.58 -8.09 -7.86
N ARG A 204 29.39 -8.55 -8.18
CA ARG A 204 28.88 -8.60 -9.56
C ARG A 204 27.43 -8.18 -9.68
N VAL A 205 27.10 -7.68 -10.89
CA VAL A 205 25.73 -7.43 -11.34
C VAL A 205 25.51 -8.22 -12.62
N GLU A 206 24.57 -9.17 -12.58
CA GLU A 206 24.20 -9.99 -13.72
C GLU A 206 22.78 -9.65 -14.19
N VAL A 207 22.59 -9.58 -15.50
CA VAL A 207 21.26 -9.45 -16.12
C VAL A 207 21.07 -10.58 -17.12
N TRP A 208 20.05 -11.39 -16.87
CA TRP A 208 19.68 -12.52 -17.70
C TRP A 208 18.32 -12.29 -18.36
N ARG A 209 18.21 -12.65 -19.64
CA ARG A 209 16.94 -12.60 -20.38
C ARG A 209 16.49 -14.01 -20.70
N VAL A 210 15.21 -14.31 -20.50
CA VAL A 210 14.58 -15.58 -20.81
C VAL A 210 13.32 -15.30 -21.61
N GLU A 211 13.25 -15.77 -22.86
CA GLU A 211 12.10 -15.61 -23.74
C GLU A 211 11.30 -16.92 -23.76
N GLY A 212 10.05 -16.87 -23.36
CA GLY A 212 9.15 -18.03 -23.33
C GLY A 212 9.77 -19.23 -22.60
N LYS A 213 9.91 -20.34 -23.31
CA LYS A 213 10.56 -21.59 -22.84
C LYS A 213 12.04 -21.68 -23.24
N GLY A 214 12.62 -20.64 -23.81
CA GLY A 214 14.01 -20.61 -24.27
C GLY A 214 15.03 -20.71 -23.15
N GLU A 215 16.28 -20.92 -23.51
CA GLU A 215 17.40 -20.94 -22.57
C GLU A 215 17.75 -19.50 -22.12
N PRO A 216 18.23 -19.32 -20.87
CA PRO A 216 18.66 -18.01 -20.39
C PRO A 216 19.85 -17.45 -21.18
N VAL A 217 19.75 -16.19 -21.55
CA VAL A 217 20.80 -15.44 -22.25
C VAL A 217 21.37 -14.39 -21.30
N LEU A 218 22.66 -14.41 -21.07
CA LEU A 218 23.37 -13.39 -20.29
C LEU A 218 23.49 -12.10 -21.11
N VAL A 219 22.82 -11.06 -20.69
CA VAL A 219 22.81 -9.74 -21.36
C VAL A 219 23.88 -8.80 -20.80
N ARG A 220 24.08 -8.85 -19.46
CA ARG A 220 25.02 -7.98 -18.75
C ARG A 220 25.69 -8.80 -17.64
N ASP A 221 27.02 -8.62 -17.52
CA ASP A 221 27.83 -9.18 -16.46
C ASP A 221 28.97 -8.22 -16.17
N GLU A 222 28.86 -7.54 -15.06
CA GLU A 222 29.75 -6.44 -14.69
C GLU A 222 30.17 -6.52 -13.23
N VAL A 223 31.32 -5.93 -12.93
CA VAL A 223 31.75 -5.72 -11.54
C VAL A 223 30.82 -4.72 -10.86
N ASN A 224 30.40 -5.03 -9.64
CA ASN A 224 29.60 -4.11 -8.85
C ASN A 224 30.49 -2.97 -8.31
N ALA A 225 30.39 -1.81 -8.94
CA ALA A 225 31.24 -0.65 -8.63
C ALA A 225 31.03 -0.11 -7.21
N VAL A 226 29.88 -0.39 -6.56
CA VAL A 226 29.56 0.08 -5.20
C VAL A 226 30.14 -0.83 -4.12
N GLY A 227 30.44 -2.10 -4.47
CA GLY A 227 30.97 -3.10 -3.54
C GLY A 227 29.96 -3.57 -2.49
N MET A 228 28.67 -3.27 -2.69
CA MET A 228 27.55 -3.73 -1.86
C MET A 228 26.30 -3.94 -2.73
N VAL A 229 25.31 -4.68 -2.26
CA VAL A 229 24.01 -4.75 -2.96
C VAL A 229 23.31 -3.40 -2.83
N PRO A 230 23.06 -2.65 -3.93
CA PRO A 230 22.54 -1.30 -3.87
C PRO A 230 21.02 -1.27 -3.66
N ALA A 231 20.56 -1.97 -2.66
CA ALA A 231 19.14 -2.15 -2.38
C ALA A 231 18.80 -2.03 -0.90
N VAL A 232 17.62 -1.53 -0.61
CA VAL A 232 17.06 -1.39 0.74
C VAL A 232 15.68 -2.01 0.77
N VAL A 233 15.36 -2.74 1.84
CA VAL A 233 14.00 -3.18 2.12
C VAL A 233 13.32 -2.14 2.96
N HIS A 234 12.23 -1.59 2.46
CA HIS A 234 11.33 -0.79 3.27
C HIS A 234 10.26 -1.71 3.88
N TYR A 235 10.14 -1.67 5.20
CA TYR A 235 9.15 -2.43 5.94
C TYR A 235 7.98 -1.54 6.36
N ASN A 236 6.77 -2.05 6.19
CA ASN A 236 5.57 -1.37 6.66
C ASN A 236 5.56 -1.18 8.19
N THR A 237 5.99 -2.22 8.90
CA THR A 237 6.24 -2.24 10.35
C THR A 237 7.53 -3.02 10.61
N LYS A 238 8.06 -2.97 11.84
CA LYS A 238 9.30 -3.70 12.19
C LYS A 238 9.14 -5.20 11.89
N PRO A 239 9.99 -5.79 11.05
CA PRO A 239 9.84 -7.18 10.64
C PRO A 239 10.27 -8.16 11.74
N LEU A 240 9.63 -9.33 11.76
CA LEU A 240 10.10 -10.49 12.54
C LEU A 240 11.20 -11.26 11.81
N GLU A 241 11.09 -11.35 10.48
CA GLU A 241 12.08 -11.98 9.61
C GLU A 241 12.51 -10.99 8.51
N ARG A 242 13.82 -11.01 8.15
CA ARG A 242 14.35 -10.08 7.14
C ARG A 242 13.79 -10.37 5.76
N GLY A 243 13.32 -9.34 5.09
CA GLY A 243 12.73 -9.41 3.75
C GLY A 243 11.22 -9.58 3.71
N VAL A 244 10.56 -9.78 4.86
CA VAL A 244 9.10 -9.93 4.96
C VAL A 244 8.59 -9.20 6.20
N ALA A 245 7.46 -8.50 6.08
CA ALA A 245 6.75 -7.89 7.21
C ALA A 245 5.24 -8.00 7.02
N VAL A 246 4.48 -7.59 8.02
CA VAL A 246 3.02 -7.70 8.03
C VAL A 246 2.39 -6.62 7.16
N SER A 247 1.47 -7.03 6.29
CA SER A 247 0.63 -6.14 5.49
C SER A 247 -0.49 -5.51 6.33
N ASP A 248 -0.85 -4.27 6.05
CA ASP A 248 -2.07 -3.65 6.60
C ASP A 248 -3.34 -4.34 6.11
N LEU A 249 -3.24 -5.07 5.01
CA LEU A 249 -4.36 -5.75 4.37
C LEU A 249 -4.57 -7.19 4.87
N GLN A 250 -3.70 -7.72 5.74
CA GLN A 250 -3.72 -9.13 6.12
C GLN A 250 -5.11 -9.62 6.57
N ASP A 251 -5.78 -8.88 7.44
CA ASP A 251 -7.11 -9.21 7.94
C ASP A 251 -8.22 -8.50 7.17
N VAL A 252 -7.97 -7.27 6.72
CA VAL A 252 -8.91 -6.46 5.95
C VAL A 252 -9.27 -7.13 4.62
N ALA A 253 -8.30 -7.70 3.89
CA ALA A 253 -8.55 -8.35 2.60
C ALA A 253 -9.45 -9.59 2.74
N ARG A 254 -9.27 -10.36 3.81
CA ARG A 254 -10.11 -11.52 4.11
C ARG A 254 -11.54 -11.09 4.46
N MET A 255 -11.70 -10.02 5.22
CA MET A 255 -13.01 -9.46 5.56
C MET A 255 -13.68 -8.87 4.32
N GLN A 256 -12.95 -8.16 3.45
CA GLN A 256 -13.45 -7.68 2.15
C GLN A 256 -13.93 -8.84 1.28
N ARG A 257 -13.20 -9.95 1.22
CA ARG A 257 -13.64 -11.15 0.49
C ARG A 257 -14.94 -11.72 1.09
N SER A 258 -15.07 -11.75 2.42
CA SER A 258 -16.30 -12.19 3.08
C SER A 258 -17.47 -11.27 2.71
N LEU A 259 -17.29 -9.95 2.78
CA LEU A 259 -18.30 -8.96 2.40
C LEU A 259 -18.69 -9.08 0.92
N TYR A 260 -17.71 -9.33 0.03
CA TYR A 260 -17.96 -9.55 -1.39
C TYR A 260 -18.86 -10.76 -1.66
N ASN A 261 -18.71 -11.84 -0.88
CA ASN A 261 -19.59 -12.99 -0.95
C ASN A 261 -21.01 -12.67 -0.44
N ASP A 262 -21.14 -11.90 0.64
CA ASP A 262 -22.46 -11.43 1.12
C ASP A 262 -23.17 -10.54 0.09
N LEU A 263 -22.42 -9.65 -0.59
CA LEU A 263 -22.97 -8.83 -1.69
C LEU A 263 -23.50 -9.69 -2.85
N SER A 264 -22.81 -10.81 -3.13
CA SER A 264 -23.30 -11.79 -4.12
C SER A 264 -24.60 -12.45 -3.67
N GLU A 265 -24.69 -12.88 -2.40
CA GLU A 265 -25.92 -13.45 -1.81
C GLU A 265 -27.06 -12.44 -1.84
N LEU A 266 -26.79 -11.20 -1.39
CA LEU A 266 -27.76 -10.12 -1.41
C LEU A 266 -28.33 -9.89 -2.82
N GLY A 267 -27.46 -9.86 -3.83
CA GLY A 267 -27.88 -9.73 -5.23
C GLY A 267 -28.77 -10.89 -5.71
N GLN A 268 -28.50 -12.13 -5.29
CA GLN A 268 -29.35 -13.29 -5.60
C GLN A 268 -30.70 -13.22 -4.87
N MET A 269 -30.69 -12.84 -3.59
CA MET A 269 -31.92 -12.71 -2.79
C MET A 269 -32.83 -11.59 -3.34
N ILE A 270 -32.28 -10.43 -3.71
CA ILE A 270 -33.01 -9.33 -4.34
C ILE A 270 -33.67 -9.80 -5.65
N ARG A 271 -32.94 -10.52 -6.49
CA ARG A 271 -33.49 -11.06 -7.75
C ARG A 271 -34.58 -12.08 -7.50
N GLY A 272 -34.37 -13.03 -6.56
CA GLY A 272 -35.37 -14.03 -6.18
C GLY A 272 -36.62 -13.39 -5.58
N SER A 273 -36.48 -12.28 -4.86
CA SER A 273 -37.59 -11.52 -4.31
C SER A 273 -38.36 -10.73 -5.38
N ASN A 274 -37.65 -10.10 -6.31
CA ASN A 274 -38.25 -9.28 -7.38
C ASN A 274 -38.83 -10.14 -8.51
N HIS A 275 -38.25 -11.30 -8.79
CA HIS A 275 -38.68 -12.25 -9.80
C HIS A 275 -39.24 -13.51 -9.10
N LYS A 276 -40.50 -13.42 -8.62
CA LYS A 276 -41.17 -14.52 -7.96
C LYS A 276 -41.24 -15.75 -8.85
N THR A 277 -40.88 -16.90 -8.34
CA THR A 277 -40.98 -18.17 -9.06
C THR A 277 -42.39 -18.68 -9.00
N LEU A 278 -43.06 -18.82 -10.15
CA LEU A 278 -44.35 -19.43 -10.24
C LEU A 278 -44.21 -20.96 -10.18
N VAL A 279 -44.81 -21.56 -9.18
CA VAL A 279 -44.94 -23.02 -9.07
C VAL A 279 -46.32 -23.39 -9.59
N LYS A 280 -46.40 -24.23 -10.64
CA LYS A 280 -47.65 -24.68 -11.25
C LYS A 280 -47.58 -26.16 -11.63
N ASN A 281 -48.75 -26.79 -11.81
CA ASN A 281 -48.81 -28.14 -12.31
C ASN A 281 -48.43 -28.20 -13.81
N ARG A 282 -47.96 -29.36 -14.25
CA ARG A 282 -47.66 -29.59 -15.65
C ARG A 282 -48.92 -29.47 -16.50
N GLY A 283 -48.93 -28.57 -17.47
CA GLY A 283 -50.08 -28.33 -18.36
C GLY A 283 -50.97 -27.15 -17.98
N ASP A 284 -50.73 -26.46 -16.84
CA ASP A 284 -51.49 -25.26 -16.48
C ASP A 284 -51.02 -24.05 -17.30
N ASP A 285 -51.94 -23.30 -17.86
CA ASP A 285 -51.74 -22.06 -18.60
C ASP A 285 -51.65 -20.86 -17.63
N ALA A 286 -50.72 -20.94 -16.68
CA ALA A 286 -50.51 -19.86 -15.73
C ALA A 286 -49.21 -19.10 -16.08
N SER A 287 -49.25 -17.77 -16.11
CA SER A 287 -48.11 -16.90 -16.30
C SER A 287 -48.01 -15.84 -15.20
N THR A 288 -46.79 -15.36 -14.94
CA THR A 288 -46.56 -14.23 -14.04
C THR A 288 -46.24 -12.99 -14.83
N GLY A 289 -46.83 -11.84 -14.49
CA GLY A 289 -46.59 -10.53 -15.09
C GLY A 289 -47.63 -9.52 -14.66
N ALA A 290 -47.39 -8.24 -14.93
CA ALA A 290 -48.39 -7.20 -14.68
C ALA A 290 -49.63 -7.45 -15.55
N GLY A 291 -50.76 -7.70 -14.92
CA GLY A 291 -52.03 -8.03 -15.62
C GLY A 291 -52.18 -9.50 -16.03
N GLY A 292 -51.28 -10.40 -15.60
CA GLY A 292 -51.43 -11.84 -15.81
C GLY A 292 -52.65 -12.37 -15.04
N VAL A 293 -53.51 -13.13 -15.73
CA VAL A 293 -54.67 -13.78 -15.13
C VAL A 293 -54.43 -15.28 -15.11
N ILE A 294 -54.63 -15.90 -13.95
CA ILE A 294 -54.57 -17.34 -13.78
C ILE A 294 -56.02 -17.85 -13.73
N ILE A 295 -56.43 -18.57 -14.77
CA ILE A 295 -57.74 -19.19 -14.83
C ILE A 295 -57.60 -20.60 -14.27
N MET A 296 -58.40 -20.91 -13.25
CA MET A 296 -58.45 -22.24 -12.62
C MET A 296 -59.82 -22.85 -12.75
N HIS A 297 -59.86 -24.17 -12.82
CA HIS A 297 -61.12 -24.92 -12.77
C HIS A 297 -61.77 -24.81 -11.41
N GLU A 298 -63.09 -24.71 -11.32
CA GLU A 298 -63.82 -24.56 -10.05
C GLU A 298 -63.51 -25.69 -9.05
N ASP A 299 -63.24 -26.89 -9.53
CA ASP A 299 -62.92 -28.07 -8.74
C ASP A 299 -61.43 -28.24 -8.40
N THR A 300 -60.61 -27.24 -8.64
CA THR A 300 -59.15 -27.35 -8.37
C THR A 300 -58.90 -27.43 -6.86
N LEU A 301 -58.38 -28.56 -6.39
CA LEU A 301 -57.97 -28.74 -5.00
C LEU A 301 -56.99 -27.66 -4.55
N PRO A 302 -57.11 -27.10 -3.33
CA PRO A 302 -56.22 -26.04 -2.82
C PRO A 302 -54.74 -26.37 -2.94
N GLU A 303 -54.35 -27.62 -2.78
CA GLU A 303 -52.97 -28.13 -2.86
C GLU A 303 -52.40 -28.11 -4.29
N LYS A 304 -53.26 -28.05 -5.30
CA LYS A 304 -52.87 -28.00 -6.73
C LYS A 304 -52.91 -26.60 -7.30
N ARG A 305 -53.26 -25.59 -6.52
CA ARG A 305 -53.33 -24.21 -6.96
C ARG A 305 -51.91 -23.69 -7.23
N PRO A 306 -51.68 -22.95 -8.33
CA PRO A 306 -50.42 -22.26 -8.55
C PRO A 306 -50.09 -21.30 -7.39
N TYR A 307 -48.87 -21.27 -6.97
CA TYR A 307 -48.40 -20.32 -5.95
C TYR A 307 -47.09 -19.69 -6.33
N LEU A 308 -46.80 -18.52 -5.75
CA LEU A 308 -45.55 -17.79 -5.94
C LEU A 308 -44.61 -18.12 -4.80
N LEU A 309 -43.47 -18.70 -5.14
CA LEU A 309 -42.35 -18.85 -4.21
C LEU A 309 -41.58 -17.54 -4.15
N GLN A 310 -41.41 -17.00 -2.96
CA GLN A 310 -40.70 -15.74 -2.72
C GLN A 310 -39.64 -15.95 -1.64
N ALA A 311 -38.50 -15.26 -1.77
CA ALA A 311 -37.50 -15.23 -0.73
C ALA A 311 -38.03 -14.50 0.52
N ASP A 312 -37.52 -14.90 1.68
CA ASP A 312 -37.90 -14.32 2.96
C ASP A 312 -37.29 -12.92 3.13
N ALA A 313 -38.12 -11.92 3.41
CA ALA A 313 -37.69 -10.54 3.63
C ALA A 313 -36.90 -10.36 4.94
N GLU A 314 -37.16 -11.16 5.98
CA GLU A 314 -36.44 -11.09 7.25
C GLU A 314 -34.96 -11.51 7.06
N ALA A 315 -34.73 -12.56 6.26
CA ALA A 315 -33.39 -13.01 5.91
C ALA A 315 -32.56 -11.92 5.18
N LEU A 316 -33.21 -11.13 4.31
CA LEU A 316 -32.59 -10.01 3.61
C LEU A 316 -32.14 -8.89 4.58
N ILE A 317 -32.99 -8.54 5.55
CA ILE A 317 -32.67 -7.54 6.59
C ILE A 317 -31.50 -8.03 7.46
N GLY A 318 -31.55 -9.31 7.87
CA GLY A 318 -30.46 -9.92 8.65
C GLY A 318 -29.12 -9.92 7.92
N LEU A 319 -29.11 -10.15 6.61
CA LEU A 319 -27.89 -10.09 5.78
C LEU A 319 -27.36 -8.67 5.69
N LEU A 320 -28.21 -7.66 5.49
CA LEU A 320 -27.79 -6.24 5.46
C LEU A 320 -27.16 -5.81 6.79
N ASP A 321 -27.78 -6.18 7.94
CA ASP A 321 -27.20 -5.88 9.26
C ASP A 321 -25.84 -6.57 9.47
N ALA A 322 -25.69 -7.82 9.02
CA ALA A 322 -24.42 -8.54 9.08
C ALA A 322 -23.33 -7.87 8.22
N MET A 323 -23.69 -7.36 7.03
CA MET A 323 -22.77 -6.64 6.15
C MET A 323 -22.33 -5.30 6.77
N GLU A 324 -23.26 -4.52 7.34
CA GLU A 324 -22.90 -3.29 8.05
C GLU A 324 -21.89 -3.56 9.19
N LYS A 325 -22.12 -4.62 9.98
CA LYS A 325 -21.19 -5.04 11.03
C LYS A 325 -19.81 -5.42 10.50
N LYS A 326 -19.73 -6.07 9.33
CA LYS A 326 -18.44 -6.38 8.69
C LYS A 326 -17.71 -5.11 8.26
N VAL A 327 -18.40 -4.11 7.74
CA VAL A 327 -17.80 -2.80 7.42
C VAL A 327 -17.29 -2.10 8.68
N GLU A 328 -18.05 -2.14 9.78
CA GLU A 328 -17.61 -1.62 11.07
C GLU A 328 -16.36 -2.37 11.59
N MET A 329 -16.29 -3.69 11.41
CA MET A 329 -15.12 -4.50 11.78
C MET A 329 -13.89 -4.12 10.94
N ILE A 330 -14.05 -3.91 9.62
CA ILE A 330 -12.97 -3.42 8.76
C ILE A 330 -12.43 -2.09 9.27
N ASN A 331 -13.31 -1.12 9.54
CA ASN A 331 -12.90 0.20 10.02
C ASN A 331 -12.19 0.11 11.39
N ARG A 332 -12.65 -0.76 12.28
CA ARG A 332 -12.02 -0.99 13.58
C ARG A 332 -10.63 -1.64 13.46
N MET A 333 -10.49 -2.69 12.63
CA MET A 333 -9.20 -3.35 12.38
C MET A 333 -8.18 -2.38 11.77
N ALA A 334 -8.64 -1.47 10.93
CA ALA A 334 -7.82 -0.45 10.30
C ALA A 334 -7.65 0.82 11.15
N HIS A 335 -8.15 0.88 12.39
CA HIS A 335 -8.15 2.08 13.25
C HIS A 335 -8.74 3.33 12.57
N LEU A 336 -9.71 3.15 11.68
CA LEU A 336 -10.34 4.21 10.89
C LEU A 336 -11.77 4.55 11.36
N THR A 337 -12.22 3.97 12.46
CA THR A 337 -13.55 4.23 13.03
C THR A 337 -13.83 5.73 13.22
N PRO A 338 -12.90 6.56 13.77
CA PRO A 338 -13.16 7.98 13.97
C PRO A 338 -13.33 8.76 12.66
N VAL A 339 -12.70 8.26 11.58
CA VAL A 339 -12.69 8.93 10.27
C VAL A 339 -13.90 8.56 9.43
N ARG A 340 -14.47 7.35 9.62
CA ARG A 340 -15.44 6.73 8.71
C ARG A 340 -16.77 6.35 9.34
N SER A 341 -16.97 6.57 10.63
CA SER A 341 -18.26 6.26 11.27
C SER A 341 -19.33 7.24 10.82
N PHE A 342 -20.32 6.76 10.08
CA PHE A 342 -21.51 7.52 9.66
C PHE A 342 -22.65 7.45 10.67
N ARG A 343 -22.62 6.50 11.61
CA ARG A 343 -23.64 6.44 12.66
C ARG A 343 -23.34 7.52 13.70
N LYS A 344 -24.36 8.32 14.05
CA LYS A 344 -24.39 9.17 15.25
C LYS A 344 -24.46 8.29 16.52
N VAL A 345 -23.52 7.35 16.66
CA VAL A 345 -23.28 6.75 17.96
C VAL A 345 -22.72 7.90 18.81
N ILE A 346 -23.32 8.16 19.95
CA ILE A 346 -22.81 9.09 20.96
C ILE A 346 -21.54 8.44 21.54
N VAL A 347 -20.46 8.43 20.74
CA VAL A 347 -19.14 8.06 21.21
C VAL A 347 -18.63 9.29 21.97
N SER A 348 -18.15 9.10 23.19
CA SER A 348 -17.58 10.21 23.95
C SER A 348 -16.40 10.84 23.18
N ALA A 349 -16.23 12.15 23.27
CA ALA A 349 -15.09 12.84 22.64
C ALA A 349 -13.75 12.19 23.06
N VAL A 350 -13.64 11.72 24.29
CA VAL A 350 -12.46 11.00 24.82
C VAL A 350 -12.19 9.69 24.07
N ALA A 351 -13.23 8.92 23.73
CA ALA A 351 -13.06 7.67 22.99
C ALA A 351 -12.61 7.91 21.55
N ILE A 352 -13.14 8.94 20.91
CA ILE A 352 -12.71 9.37 19.56
C ILE A 352 -11.24 9.81 19.59
N GLU A 353 -10.86 10.61 20.59
CA GLU A 353 -9.49 11.07 20.77
C GLU A 353 -8.52 9.90 20.99
N THR A 354 -8.91 8.91 21.81
CA THR A 354 -8.09 7.69 22.04
C THR A 354 -7.86 6.92 20.74
N GLU A 355 -8.89 6.73 19.92
CA GLU A 355 -8.77 6.07 18.62
C GLU A 355 -7.86 6.86 17.65
N PHE A 356 -7.93 8.18 17.64
CA PHE A 356 -7.01 9.02 16.88
C PHE A 356 -5.55 8.89 17.36
N GLN A 357 -5.33 8.77 18.67
CA GLN A 357 -3.98 8.55 19.21
C GLN A 357 -3.41 7.21 18.75
N ILE A 358 -4.22 6.15 18.70
CA ILE A 358 -3.80 4.84 18.18
C ILE A 358 -3.41 4.93 16.70
N LEU A 359 -4.25 5.56 15.87
CA LEU A 359 -3.96 5.79 14.46
C LEU A 359 -2.68 6.62 14.27
N ASN A 360 -2.52 7.70 15.05
CA ASN A 360 -1.32 8.55 15.00
C ASN A 360 -0.05 7.75 15.34
N THR A 361 -0.11 6.88 16.36
CA THR A 361 1.01 6.01 16.74
C THR A 361 1.38 5.04 15.62
N LEU A 362 0.40 4.42 14.97
CA LEU A 362 0.61 3.55 13.82
C LEU A 362 1.30 4.29 12.65
N LEU A 363 0.82 5.48 12.33
CA LEU A 363 1.39 6.30 11.25
C LEU A 363 2.80 6.80 11.60
N ALA A 364 3.07 7.13 12.86
CA ALA A 364 4.40 7.53 13.33
C ALA A 364 5.41 6.37 13.24
N GLU A 365 5.00 5.13 13.52
CA GLU A 365 5.84 3.96 13.33
C GLU A 365 6.20 3.76 11.85
N LYS A 366 5.22 3.88 10.94
CA LYS A 366 5.45 3.79 9.49
C LYS A 366 6.39 4.90 8.99
N ALA A 367 6.21 6.12 9.46
CA ALA A 367 7.08 7.25 9.14
C ALA A 367 8.52 7.02 9.62
N ALA A 368 8.71 6.45 10.81
CA ALA A 368 10.02 6.07 11.31
C ALA A 368 10.71 5.01 10.43
N GLN A 369 9.96 4.04 9.90
CA GLN A 369 10.50 3.06 8.95
C GLN A 369 10.90 3.72 7.62
N LEU A 370 10.15 4.71 7.12
CA LEU A 370 10.51 5.49 5.94
C LEU A 370 11.80 6.30 6.17
N GLU A 371 11.91 6.94 7.33
CA GLU A 371 13.11 7.70 7.73
C GLU A 371 14.36 6.82 7.71
N VAL A 372 14.28 5.61 8.29
CA VAL A 372 15.37 4.62 8.26
C VAL A 372 15.71 4.21 6.82
N THR A 373 14.68 3.91 6.03
CA THR A 373 14.85 3.46 4.64
C THR A 373 15.53 4.52 3.79
N GLU A 374 15.07 5.75 3.86
CA GLU A 374 15.60 6.85 3.04
C GLU A 374 17.01 7.23 3.45
N ASN A 375 17.34 7.25 4.75
CA ASN A 375 18.70 7.42 5.21
C ASN A 375 19.66 6.30 4.71
N GLN A 376 19.17 5.05 4.61
CA GLN A 376 19.93 3.94 4.02
C GLN A 376 20.14 4.14 2.51
N LEU A 377 19.14 4.64 1.79
CA LEU A 377 19.28 4.96 0.35
C LEU A 377 20.34 6.05 0.13
N PHE A 378 20.39 7.09 0.97
CA PHE A 378 21.44 8.12 0.87
C PHE A 378 22.83 7.59 1.20
N ARG A 379 22.98 6.58 2.07
CA ARG A 379 24.27 5.88 2.25
C ARG A 379 24.74 5.21 0.97
N ILE A 380 23.83 4.56 0.23
CA ILE A 380 24.13 3.94 -1.05
C ILE A 380 24.44 5.02 -2.10
N PHE A 381 23.69 6.14 -2.10
CA PHE A 381 23.94 7.27 -2.99
C PHE A 381 25.35 7.86 -2.78
N CYS A 382 25.75 8.08 -1.54
CA CYS A 382 27.10 8.55 -1.20
C CYS A 382 28.19 7.61 -1.73
N ARG A 383 27.95 6.29 -1.67
CA ARG A 383 28.88 5.29 -2.25
C ARG A 383 29.01 5.44 -3.77
N TRP A 384 27.91 5.66 -4.49
CA TRP A 384 27.93 5.92 -5.92
C TRP A 384 28.69 7.20 -6.28
N GLU A 385 28.60 8.23 -5.44
CA GLU A 385 29.27 9.50 -5.64
C GLU A 385 30.74 9.54 -5.09
N GLY A 386 31.15 8.48 -4.38
CA GLY A 386 32.49 8.43 -3.77
C GLY A 386 32.65 9.39 -2.57
N VAL A 387 31.52 9.71 -1.88
CA VAL A 387 31.48 10.58 -0.71
C VAL A 387 31.30 9.73 0.54
N ASP A 388 31.96 10.06 1.63
CA ASP A 388 31.71 9.40 2.91
C ASP A 388 30.40 9.93 3.52
N TYR A 389 29.48 9.01 3.82
CA TYR A 389 28.18 9.35 4.39
C TYR A 389 28.29 10.05 5.75
N ALA A 390 29.29 9.68 6.57
CA ALA A 390 29.48 10.29 7.89
C ALA A 390 29.84 11.79 7.81
N THR A 391 30.56 12.19 6.76
CA THR A 391 30.96 13.58 6.54
C THR A 391 29.97 14.36 5.65
N ALA A 392 29.07 13.67 4.99
CA ALA A 392 28.07 14.30 4.11
C ALA A 392 26.96 15.03 4.87
N GLU A 393 26.75 14.72 6.14
CA GLU A 393 25.72 15.33 7.02
C GLU A 393 24.30 15.31 6.41
N VAL A 394 23.98 14.22 5.68
CA VAL A 394 22.64 14.04 5.13
C VAL A 394 21.70 13.59 6.24
N VAL A 395 20.61 14.34 6.43
CA VAL A 395 19.60 14.05 7.44
C VAL A 395 18.22 14.09 6.80
N VAL A 396 17.46 13.02 6.99
CA VAL A 396 16.06 12.93 6.59
C VAL A 396 15.21 12.78 7.84
N THR A 397 14.17 13.58 7.98
CA THR A 397 13.26 13.54 9.11
C THR A 397 11.83 13.51 8.62
N TYR A 398 11.09 12.48 9.01
CA TYR A 398 9.67 12.34 8.72
C TYR A 398 8.81 12.89 9.86
N PRO A 399 7.59 13.37 9.56
CA PRO A 399 6.65 13.83 10.59
C PRO A 399 6.37 12.72 11.61
N LYS A 400 6.32 13.07 12.90
CA LYS A 400 6.01 12.16 14.01
C LYS A 400 4.58 12.34 14.54
N ARG A 401 3.84 13.32 14.04
CA ARG A 401 2.47 13.64 14.43
C ARG A 401 1.62 13.86 13.19
N PHE A 402 0.50 13.15 13.12
CA PHE A 402 -0.43 13.13 11.98
C PHE A 402 -1.85 13.56 12.43
N GLU A 403 -1.94 14.44 13.42
CA GLU A 403 -3.20 14.85 14.02
C GLU A 403 -4.13 15.51 13.00
N LEU A 404 -5.35 15.02 12.94
CA LEU A 404 -6.49 15.75 12.37
C LEU A 404 -6.94 16.75 13.43
N ARG A 405 -6.29 17.91 13.48
CA ARG A 405 -6.69 18.95 14.41
C ARG A 405 -7.93 19.66 13.87
N ASP A 406 -8.96 19.71 14.68
CA ASP A 406 -9.96 20.78 14.57
C ASP A 406 -9.30 22.08 15.06
N ARG A 407 -8.69 22.81 14.11
CA ARG A 407 -7.99 24.08 14.40
C ARG A 407 -8.83 25.05 15.25
N LYS A 408 -10.14 24.98 15.08
CA LYS A 408 -11.05 25.84 15.85
C LYS A 408 -11.11 25.42 17.31
N ALA A 409 -11.24 24.11 17.57
CA ALA A 409 -11.25 23.59 18.93
C ALA A 409 -9.89 23.76 19.61
N ASP A 410 -8.78 23.57 18.89
CA ASP A 410 -7.43 23.83 19.41
C ASP A 410 -7.22 25.31 19.79
N LEU A 411 -7.65 26.24 18.93
CA LEU A 411 -7.56 27.66 19.21
C LEU A 411 -8.43 28.08 20.42
N GLU A 412 -9.64 27.55 20.54
CA GLU A 412 -10.50 27.78 21.70
C GLU A 412 -9.87 27.23 23.00
N PHE A 413 -9.21 26.08 22.93
CA PHE A 413 -8.47 25.51 24.05
C PHE A 413 -7.26 26.36 24.43
N LEU A 414 -6.45 26.76 23.43
CA LEU A 414 -5.25 27.57 23.63
C LEU A 414 -5.59 28.98 24.18
N ASP A 415 -6.68 29.60 23.74
CA ASP A 415 -7.17 30.86 24.25
C ASP A 415 -7.53 30.76 25.76
N LYS A 416 -8.25 29.69 26.13
CA LYS A 416 -8.54 29.41 27.54
C LYS A 416 -7.26 29.13 28.35
N ALA A 417 -6.31 28.38 27.78
CA ALA A 417 -5.04 28.06 28.44
C ALA A 417 -4.18 29.32 28.64
N LEU A 418 -4.12 30.21 27.66
CA LEU A 418 -3.44 31.50 27.78
C LEU A 418 -4.06 32.37 28.90
N SER A 419 -5.37 32.43 28.99
CA SER A 419 -6.09 33.14 30.07
C SER A 419 -5.77 32.55 31.46
N VAL A 420 -5.54 31.22 31.55
CA VAL A 420 -5.10 30.58 32.78
C VAL A 420 -3.62 30.88 33.08
N ALA A 421 -2.75 30.84 32.06
CA ALA A 421 -1.33 31.17 32.21
C ALA A 421 -1.09 32.59 32.69
N GLU A 422 -1.90 33.57 32.24
CA GLU A 422 -1.89 34.95 32.74
C GLU A 422 -2.26 35.05 34.24
N ARG A 423 -3.26 34.29 34.67
CA ARG A 423 -3.65 34.23 36.10
C ARG A 423 -2.58 33.56 36.98
N ILE A 424 -1.87 32.59 36.46
CA ILE A 424 -0.77 31.91 37.16
C ILE A 424 0.48 32.81 37.22
N GLY A 425 0.63 33.76 36.28
CA GLY A 425 1.80 34.63 36.18
C GLY A 425 3.09 33.96 35.73
N SER A 426 3.01 32.79 35.05
CA SER A 426 4.16 32.09 34.56
C SER A 426 4.53 32.54 33.14
N ALA A 427 5.60 33.31 33.00
CA ALA A 427 6.12 33.78 31.71
C ALA A 427 6.54 32.60 30.79
N THR A 428 7.10 31.53 31.36
CA THR A 428 7.51 30.37 30.60
C THR A 428 6.31 29.60 30.02
N LEU A 429 5.26 29.40 30.83
CA LEU A 429 4.03 28.72 30.35
C LEU A 429 3.35 29.55 29.25
N ARG A 430 3.27 30.87 29.42
CA ARG A 430 2.71 31.79 28.44
C ARG A 430 3.45 31.69 27.09
N ARG A 431 4.78 31.78 27.09
CA ARG A 431 5.60 31.68 25.88
C ARG A 431 5.42 30.35 25.17
N GLU A 432 5.34 29.24 25.92
CA GLU A 432 5.12 27.94 25.34
C GLU A 432 3.74 27.81 24.68
N LEU A 433 2.70 28.38 25.30
CA LEU A 433 1.35 28.47 24.73
C LEU A 433 1.31 29.36 23.48
N GLU A 434 1.99 30.53 23.50
CA GLU A 434 2.11 31.39 22.31
C GLU A 434 2.79 30.71 21.15
N ARG A 435 3.84 29.89 21.40
CA ARG A 435 4.45 29.00 20.36
C ARG A 435 3.47 27.96 19.82
N GLN A 436 2.67 27.36 20.69
CA GLN A 436 1.65 26.43 20.26
C GLN A 436 0.56 27.08 19.41
N VAL A 437 0.14 28.30 19.76
CA VAL A 437 -0.78 29.12 18.92
C VAL A 437 -0.16 29.37 17.53
N ALA A 438 1.10 29.79 17.49
CA ALA A 438 1.80 30.01 16.21
C ALA A 438 1.81 28.75 15.35
N ARG A 439 2.11 27.56 15.93
CA ARG A 439 2.09 26.26 15.24
C ARG A 439 0.72 25.84 14.73
N VAL A 440 -0.35 26.24 15.39
CA VAL A 440 -1.72 25.94 14.98
C VAL A 440 -2.19 26.87 13.85
N VAL A 441 -1.78 28.13 13.89
CA VAL A 441 -2.25 29.20 12.97
C VAL A 441 -1.42 29.21 11.68
N LEU A 442 -0.08 29.07 11.80
CA LEU A 442 0.83 29.21 10.67
C LEU A 442 0.99 27.91 9.91
N GLU A 443 0.74 27.97 8.61
CA GLU A 443 0.91 26.82 7.70
C GLU A 443 2.31 26.77 7.07
N ARG A 444 3.01 27.88 7.06
CA ARG A 444 4.31 28.05 6.43
C ARG A 444 5.42 27.87 7.45
N ASP A 445 6.25 26.85 7.26
CA ASP A 445 7.38 26.52 8.16
C ASP A 445 8.40 27.67 8.25
N ASP A 446 8.68 28.37 7.13
CA ASP A 446 9.60 29.51 7.09
C ASP A 446 9.15 30.69 7.95
N VAL A 447 7.85 30.96 7.96
CA VAL A 447 7.25 32.01 8.83
C VAL A 447 7.20 31.53 10.28
N LEU A 448 6.92 30.25 10.51
CA LEU A 448 6.90 29.67 11.85
C LEU A 448 8.29 29.73 12.52
N GLU A 449 9.37 29.42 11.80
CA GLU A 449 10.74 29.51 12.31
C GLU A 449 11.11 30.95 12.72
N VAL A 450 10.69 31.95 11.94
CA VAL A 450 10.90 33.35 12.29
C VAL A 450 10.13 33.73 13.56
N VAL A 451 8.87 33.36 13.65
CA VAL A 451 8.05 33.65 14.84
C VAL A 451 8.55 32.91 16.09
N GLU A 452 8.99 31.65 15.95
CA GLU A 452 9.60 30.90 17.05
C GLU A 452 10.91 31.54 17.54
N ALA A 453 11.72 32.08 16.62
CA ALA A 453 12.94 32.80 16.95
C ALA A 453 12.64 34.12 17.67
N GLU A 454 11.65 34.88 17.24
CA GLU A 454 11.17 36.10 17.92
C GLU A 454 10.67 35.79 19.33
N LEU A 455 9.87 34.75 19.51
CA LEU A 455 9.38 34.29 20.82
C LEU A 455 10.50 33.76 21.72
N ALA A 456 11.62 33.27 21.15
CA ALA A 456 12.79 32.81 21.89
C ALA A 456 13.71 34.01 22.32
N GLY A 457 13.81 35.06 21.48
CA GLY A 457 14.70 36.18 21.69
C GLY A 457 14.11 37.35 22.53
N GLY A 458 12.81 37.33 22.78
CA GLY A 458 12.09 38.35 23.55
C GLY A 458 12.13 38.12 25.09
N GLY A 459 13.34 37.97 25.66
CA GLY A 459 13.59 37.80 27.10
C GLY A 459 14.51 38.87 27.64
#